data_2f1aeb0c14bae453955f5b4b28d6d032
#
_entry.id   2f1aeb0c14bae453955f5b4b28d6d032
#
_cell.length_a   1.000
_cell.length_b   1.000
_cell.length_c   1.000
_cell.angle_alpha   90.00
_cell.angle_beta   90.00
_cell.angle_gamma   90.00
#
_symmetry.space_group_name_H-M   'P 1'
#
loop_
_entity.id
_entity.type
_entity.pdbx_description
1 polymer ?
#
loop_
_entity_poly.entity_id
_entity_poly.type
_entity_poly.pdbx_seq_one_letter_code
_entity_poly.pdbx_strand_id
1 'polypeptide(L)'
;RSSDLRYLINNANFESYIKIVKKDVETGNTIPYAGAGFQIYDPNGNLVTMTFTYPEVTTIDTFYTTADGDLITPQTLEYGKGYSLVEVQAPYGYVLNSEPVYFDVVQENAEEESGITVIEVVRPNMAQKGTITVEKSGEIFSSVAGDKGLYQPIFSVSGLEGAVYEITAAEDIVTLDGTVRANKGEVVDTVTTGKDGTAKSKELYLGKYAVKEITAPYGMVLNEEVRSVELVYAGQNVDVTETATSFYNERQRVEIDLIKSLAIDEAYGIGKNGEIFDVTFGLYAAEELTAADGKTIPADGLIEVISLDESGHGKAISDLPMGSYYVQETSTNSAYIVSDAKYPVIFEYAGQDTETVRIIANEGEAITNDIIYGSVS
;
A
#
# COMPACT_ATOMS: atom_id res chain seq x y z
N ARG A 1 33.50 52.32 -41.09
CA ARG A 1 32.07 52.68 -41.25
C ARG A 1 31.33 51.84 -42.31
N SER A 2 32.05 51.31 -43.32
CA SER A 2 31.41 50.47 -44.39
C SER A 2 31.16 49.01 -43.96
N SER A 3 31.94 48.47 -43.04
CA SER A 3 31.79 47.06 -42.52
C SER A 3 30.57 46.95 -41.59
N ASP A 4 30.31 47.95 -40.77
CA ASP A 4 29.19 47.95 -39.83
C ASP A 4 27.82 48.02 -40.53
N LEU A 5 27.77 48.73 -41.67
CA LEU A 5 26.57 48.83 -42.49
C LEU A 5 26.21 47.55 -43.23
N ARG A 6 27.25 46.79 -43.67
CA ARG A 6 27.08 45.48 -44.31
C ARG A 6 26.63 44.43 -43.32
N TYR A 7 27.09 44.48 -42.07
CA TYR A 7 26.68 43.58 -41.01
C TYR A 7 25.19 43.80 -40.65
N LEU A 8 24.77 45.06 -40.52
CA LEU A 8 23.39 45.46 -40.27
C LEU A 8 22.44 45.07 -41.43
N ILE A 9 22.85 45.19 -42.67
CA ILE A 9 22.04 44.84 -43.85
C ILE A 9 21.91 43.33 -44.00
N ASN A 10 22.95 42.57 -43.71
CA ASN A 10 22.87 41.09 -43.76
C ASN A 10 21.96 40.51 -42.68
N ASN A 11 21.96 41.08 -41.49
CA ASN A 11 21.07 40.65 -40.41
C ASN A 11 19.58 41.05 -40.62
N ALA A 12 19.30 42.17 -41.30
CA ALA A 12 17.95 42.63 -41.56
C ALA A 12 17.14 41.76 -42.54
N ASN A 13 17.83 40.89 -43.29
CA ASN A 13 17.19 39.95 -44.23
C ASN A 13 17.37 38.47 -43.81
N PHE A 14 17.87 38.22 -42.61
CA PHE A 14 18.01 36.85 -42.12
C PHE A 14 16.64 36.33 -41.65
N GLU A 15 16.31 35.12 -42.07
CA GLU A 15 15.15 34.41 -41.63
C GLU A 15 15.47 32.90 -41.52
N SER A 16 14.80 32.19 -40.64
CA SER A 16 15.03 30.79 -40.39
C SER A 16 13.74 30.07 -40.02
N TYR A 17 13.64 28.82 -40.41
CA TYR A 17 12.69 27.89 -39.83
C TYR A 17 13.06 27.60 -38.37
N ILE A 18 12.07 27.27 -37.57
CA ILE A 18 12.30 26.82 -36.17
C ILE A 18 12.01 25.35 -36.09
N LYS A 19 12.99 24.58 -35.66
CA LYS A 19 12.85 23.15 -35.36
C LYS A 19 12.64 22.99 -33.86
N ILE A 20 11.45 22.51 -33.45
CA ILE A 20 11.12 22.25 -32.05
C ILE A 20 11.27 20.77 -31.79
N VAL A 21 12.03 20.39 -30.76
CA VAL A 21 12.29 18.99 -30.39
C VAL A 21 11.81 18.74 -28.99
N LYS A 22 10.96 17.72 -28.83
CA LYS A 22 10.49 17.23 -27.53
C LYS A 22 11.48 16.26 -26.92
N LYS A 23 11.91 16.50 -25.67
CA LYS A 23 12.81 15.61 -24.95
C LYS A 23 12.28 15.27 -23.56
N ASP A 24 12.56 14.06 -23.11
CA ASP A 24 12.38 13.67 -21.72
C ASP A 24 13.45 14.36 -20.87
N VAL A 25 13.05 15.04 -19.79
CA VAL A 25 13.97 15.83 -18.96
C VAL A 25 14.96 14.96 -18.19
N GLU A 26 14.59 13.72 -17.87
CA GLU A 26 15.42 12.82 -17.08
C GLU A 26 16.44 12.05 -17.94
N THR A 27 16.08 11.73 -19.18
CA THR A 27 16.93 10.91 -20.08
C THR A 27 17.61 11.72 -21.19
N GLY A 28 17.03 12.86 -21.58
CA GLY A 28 17.45 13.63 -22.75
C GLY A 28 17.04 12.98 -24.08
N ASN A 29 16.36 11.85 -24.08
CA ASN A 29 15.87 11.18 -25.27
C ASN A 29 14.71 11.96 -25.90
N THR A 30 14.59 11.91 -27.21
CA THR A 30 13.43 12.47 -27.91
C THR A 30 12.16 11.68 -27.55
N ILE A 31 11.05 12.39 -27.34
CA ILE A 31 9.72 11.80 -27.09
C ILE A 31 8.99 11.70 -28.42
N PRO A 32 8.90 10.51 -29.05
CA PRO A 32 8.25 10.32 -30.34
C PRO A 32 6.74 10.34 -30.17
N TYR A 33 6.15 11.53 -30.24
CA TYR A 33 4.71 11.76 -30.07
C TYR A 33 4.19 12.83 -31.01
N ALA A 34 3.17 12.49 -31.81
CA ALA A 34 2.45 13.43 -32.64
C ALA A 34 1.43 14.23 -31.81
N GLY A 35 1.45 15.55 -31.91
CA GLY A 35 0.44 16.37 -31.28
C GLY A 35 0.85 17.08 -30.00
N ALA A 36 2.13 17.14 -29.63
CA ALA A 36 2.59 18.13 -28.67
C ALA A 36 2.49 19.52 -29.31
N GLY A 37 1.80 20.44 -28.63
CA GLY A 37 1.40 21.74 -29.21
C GLY A 37 2.17 22.91 -28.63
N PHE A 38 2.56 23.85 -29.50
CA PHE A 38 3.37 25.01 -29.17
C PHE A 38 2.85 26.28 -29.76
N GLN A 39 3.00 27.37 -29.01
CA GLN A 39 2.82 28.73 -29.50
C GLN A 39 4.15 29.48 -29.45
N ILE A 40 4.40 30.34 -30.44
CA ILE A 40 5.58 31.18 -30.53
C ILE A 40 5.13 32.64 -30.37
N TYR A 41 5.87 33.37 -29.57
CA TYR A 41 5.66 34.82 -29.41
C TYR A 41 6.89 35.56 -29.92
N ASP A 42 6.64 36.69 -30.62
CA ASP A 42 7.67 37.57 -31.13
C ASP A 42 8.35 38.36 -29.98
N PRO A 43 9.45 39.10 -30.25
CA PRO A 43 10.15 39.90 -29.24
C PRO A 43 9.29 40.99 -28.58
N ASN A 44 8.16 41.35 -29.17
CA ASN A 44 7.20 42.30 -28.62
C ASN A 44 6.08 41.63 -27.80
N GLY A 45 6.08 40.31 -27.73
CA GLY A 45 5.07 39.53 -27.01
C GLY A 45 3.80 39.26 -27.83
N ASN A 46 3.82 39.46 -29.13
CA ASN A 46 2.67 39.12 -29.99
C ASN A 46 2.74 37.67 -30.42
N LEU A 47 1.58 37.01 -30.44
CA LEU A 47 1.46 35.62 -30.91
C LEU A 47 1.78 35.55 -32.40
N VAL A 48 2.74 34.69 -32.77
CA VAL A 48 3.11 34.43 -34.16
C VAL A 48 2.04 33.58 -34.83
N THR A 49 1.54 34.06 -35.98
CA THR A 49 0.58 33.34 -36.81
C THR A 49 1.14 33.13 -38.20
N MET A 50 0.81 31.98 -38.82
CA MET A 50 1.21 31.65 -40.18
C MET A 50 -0.02 31.42 -41.04
N THR A 51 -0.14 32.15 -42.15
CA THR A 51 -1.31 32.11 -43.05
C THR A 51 -0.97 31.45 -44.36
N PHE A 52 -1.78 30.49 -44.77
CA PHE A 52 -1.71 29.76 -46.04
C PHE A 52 -2.89 30.18 -46.90
N THR A 53 -2.69 30.27 -48.19
CA THR A 53 -3.72 30.71 -49.13
C THR A 53 -4.25 29.58 -50.01
N TYR A 54 -3.64 28.39 -49.96
CA TYR A 54 -4.01 27.23 -50.74
C TYR A 54 -4.01 25.95 -49.85
N PRO A 55 -4.96 25.03 -49.99
CA PRO A 55 -6.14 25.06 -50.90
C PRO A 55 -7.21 26.07 -50.43
N GLU A 56 -7.21 26.42 -49.15
CA GLU A 56 -8.08 27.44 -48.54
C GLU A 56 -7.27 28.38 -47.68
N VAL A 57 -7.77 29.58 -47.46
CA VAL A 57 -7.12 30.51 -46.54
C VAL A 57 -7.22 29.97 -45.13
N THR A 58 -6.08 29.56 -44.56
CA THR A 58 -5.98 29.00 -43.20
C THR A 58 -4.90 29.74 -42.46
N THR A 59 -5.20 30.17 -41.23
CA THR A 59 -4.24 30.77 -40.31
C THR A 59 -4.05 29.83 -39.12
N ILE A 60 -2.81 29.50 -38.81
CA ILE A 60 -2.44 28.70 -37.65
C ILE A 60 -1.62 29.54 -36.68
N ASP A 61 -1.84 29.31 -35.40
CA ASP A 61 -1.15 29.97 -34.29
C ASP A 61 -0.52 28.94 -33.30
N THR A 62 -0.80 27.67 -33.54
CA THR A 62 -0.32 26.55 -32.72
C THR A 62 0.31 25.52 -33.64
N PHE A 63 1.52 25.10 -33.29
CA PHE A 63 2.35 24.19 -34.06
C PHE A 63 2.45 22.85 -33.34
N TYR A 64 2.22 21.73 -34.03
CA TYR A 64 2.16 20.39 -33.44
C TYR A 64 3.31 19.52 -33.94
N THR A 65 3.90 18.72 -33.02
CA THR A 65 4.92 17.75 -33.35
C THR A 65 4.39 16.64 -34.26
N THR A 66 5.29 16.09 -35.07
CA THR A 66 5.08 14.85 -35.83
C THR A 66 5.26 13.62 -34.93
N ALA A 67 5.07 12.42 -35.47
CA ALA A 67 5.27 11.16 -34.75
C ALA A 67 6.73 10.96 -34.29
N ASP A 68 7.68 11.66 -34.90
CA ASP A 68 9.10 11.60 -34.51
C ASP A 68 9.43 12.47 -33.29
N GLY A 69 8.44 13.23 -32.79
CA GLY A 69 8.58 14.08 -31.60
C GLY A 69 9.24 15.43 -31.87
N ASP A 70 9.31 15.83 -33.11
CA ASP A 70 9.76 17.15 -33.55
C ASP A 70 8.77 17.82 -34.51
N LEU A 71 9.00 19.06 -34.80
CA LEU A 71 8.34 19.80 -35.87
C LEU A 71 9.30 20.86 -36.42
N ILE A 72 9.10 21.21 -37.69
CA ILE A 72 9.70 22.39 -38.30
C ILE A 72 8.54 23.34 -38.64
N THR A 73 8.66 24.63 -38.28
CA THR A 73 7.62 25.63 -38.59
C THR A 73 7.35 25.68 -40.09
N PRO A 74 6.09 25.80 -40.53
CA PRO A 74 5.78 25.80 -41.96
C PRO A 74 6.31 27.00 -42.72
N GLN A 75 6.58 28.11 -42.02
CA GLN A 75 7.16 29.35 -42.56
C GLN A 75 8.33 29.79 -41.68
N THR A 76 9.23 30.59 -42.24
CA THR A 76 10.36 31.18 -41.53
C THR A 76 9.93 32.28 -40.58
N LEU A 77 10.73 32.49 -39.54
CA LEU A 77 10.67 33.66 -38.66
C LEU A 77 11.77 34.66 -39.08
N GLU A 78 11.44 35.94 -38.99
CA GLU A 78 12.38 37.03 -39.29
C GLU A 78 13.43 37.19 -38.19
N TYR A 79 14.57 37.79 -38.54
CA TYR A 79 15.60 38.16 -37.58
C TYR A 79 15.02 38.90 -36.38
N GLY A 80 15.40 38.46 -35.19
CA GLY A 80 15.00 39.08 -33.93
C GLY A 80 15.55 38.35 -32.72
N LYS A 81 15.73 39.06 -31.63
CA LYS A 81 16.16 38.52 -30.35
C LYS A 81 15.04 38.55 -29.34
N GLY A 82 14.91 37.47 -28.57
CA GLY A 82 13.93 37.36 -27.51
C GLY A 82 12.57 36.83 -27.95
N TYR A 83 12.52 35.99 -28.98
CA TYR A 83 11.37 35.12 -29.21
C TYR A 83 11.13 34.19 -28.03
N SER A 84 9.91 33.76 -27.81
CA SER A 84 9.61 32.73 -26.81
C SER A 84 8.73 31.62 -27.35
N LEU A 85 9.01 30.39 -26.93
CA LEU A 85 8.23 29.20 -27.21
C LEU A 85 7.49 28.79 -25.94
N VAL A 86 6.17 28.62 -26.04
CA VAL A 86 5.30 28.17 -24.95
C VAL A 86 4.64 26.85 -25.34
N GLU A 87 4.75 25.84 -24.51
CA GLU A 87 4.03 24.59 -24.67
C GLU A 87 2.58 24.75 -24.17
N VAL A 88 1.60 24.39 -25.02
CA VAL A 88 0.16 24.43 -24.70
C VAL A 88 -0.46 23.04 -24.64
N GLN A 89 0.21 22.05 -25.23
CA GLN A 89 -0.17 20.65 -25.16
C GLN A 89 1.04 19.74 -25.02
N ALA A 90 1.12 19.00 -23.91
CA ALA A 90 2.19 18.05 -23.66
C ALA A 90 1.95 16.71 -24.38
N PRO A 91 3.01 15.90 -24.62
CA PRO A 91 2.84 14.53 -25.04
C PRO A 91 2.04 13.72 -24.01
N TYR A 92 1.29 12.71 -24.48
CA TYR A 92 0.59 11.80 -23.59
C TYR A 92 1.55 11.15 -22.58
N GLY A 93 1.15 11.09 -21.32
CA GLY A 93 1.98 10.53 -20.24
C GLY A 93 3.01 11.52 -19.66
N TYR A 94 3.03 12.77 -20.15
CA TYR A 94 3.94 13.81 -19.66
C TYR A 94 3.18 14.98 -19.05
N VAL A 95 3.84 15.68 -18.14
CA VAL A 95 3.31 16.88 -17.49
C VAL A 95 3.59 18.11 -18.37
N LEU A 96 2.56 18.96 -18.53
CA LEU A 96 2.71 20.21 -19.26
C LEU A 96 3.72 21.13 -18.56
N ASN A 97 4.64 21.67 -19.36
CA ASN A 97 5.52 22.74 -18.92
C ASN A 97 5.30 23.99 -19.75
N SER A 98 4.49 24.91 -19.25
CA SER A 98 4.13 26.18 -19.92
C SER A 98 5.16 27.31 -19.70
N GLU A 99 6.25 27.06 -18.99
CA GLU A 99 7.31 28.06 -18.82
C GLU A 99 7.92 28.41 -20.19
N PRO A 100 8.05 29.69 -20.57
CA PRO A 100 8.61 30.07 -21.86
C PRO A 100 10.06 29.63 -22.03
N VAL A 101 10.40 29.13 -23.23
CA VAL A 101 11.79 28.95 -23.66
C VAL A 101 12.12 30.11 -24.59
N TYR A 102 13.10 30.93 -24.22
CA TYR A 102 13.53 32.06 -25.03
C TYR A 102 14.61 31.63 -26.03
N PHE A 103 14.52 32.16 -27.25
CA PHE A 103 15.48 31.93 -28.32
C PHE A 103 15.62 33.15 -29.21
N ASP A 104 16.72 33.20 -29.94
CA ASP A 104 17.05 34.31 -30.88
C ASP A 104 17.06 33.75 -32.30
N VAL A 105 16.41 34.45 -33.22
CA VAL A 105 16.47 34.20 -34.67
C VAL A 105 17.64 35.00 -35.24
N VAL A 106 18.82 34.46 -35.16
CA VAL A 106 20.07 35.05 -35.61
C VAL A 106 20.90 34.03 -36.37
N GLN A 107 21.74 34.47 -37.28
CA GLN A 107 22.54 33.57 -38.15
C GLN A 107 23.48 32.67 -37.35
N GLU A 108 24.00 33.13 -36.22
CA GLU A 108 24.91 32.39 -35.37
C GLU A 108 24.29 31.16 -34.73
N ASN A 109 22.95 31.14 -34.59
CA ASN A 109 22.18 30.02 -34.00
C ASN A 109 21.65 29.06 -35.06
N ALA A 110 21.83 29.35 -36.33
CA ALA A 110 21.26 28.58 -37.43
C ALA A 110 22.17 27.46 -37.91
N GLU A 111 21.54 26.35 -38.26
CA GLU A 111 22.19 25.17 -38.87
C GLU A 111 21.51 24.87 -40.21
N GLU A 112 22.28 24.20 -41.11
CA GLU A 112 21.73 23.68 -42.36
C GLU A 112 21.26 22.24 -42.15
N GLU A 113 19.97 21.99 -42.34
CA GLU A 113 19.40 20.65 -42.27
C GLU A 113 18.58 20.36 -43.54
N SER A 114 18.94 19.33 -44.28
CA SER A 114 18.21 18.91 -45.49
C SER A 114 17.99 20.01 -46.53
N GLY A 115 18.90 20.99 -46.61
CA GLY A 115 18.85 22.09 -47.56
C GLY A 115 17.99 23.30 -47.12
N ILE A 116 17.59 23.34 -45.85
CA ILE A 116 16.92 24.49 -45.22
C ILE A 116 17.70 24.97 -44.02
N THR A 117 17.57 26.24 -43.70
CA THR A 117 18.19 26.85 -42.50
C THR A 117 17.21 26.72 -41.34
N VAL A 118 17.65 26.08 -40.27
CA VAL A 118 16.84 25.84 -39.04
C VAL A 118 17.55 26.35 -37.81
N ILE A 119 16.73 26.79 -36.83
CA ILE A 119 17.17 27.02 -35.45
C ILE A 119 16.47 26.00 -34.56
N GLU A 120 17.24 25.16 -33.89
CA GLU A 120 16.68 24.14 -32.98
C GLU A 120 16.32 24.76 -31.62
N VAL A 121 15.10 24.48 -31.15
CA VAL A 121 14.63 24.83 -29.81
C VAL A 121 14.14 23.56 -29.12
N VAL A 122 14.84 23.17 -28.03
CA VAL A 122 14.49 21.99 -27.25
C VAL A 122 13.50 22.33 -26.16
N ARG A 123 12.42 21.55 -26.06
CA ARG A 123 11.45 21.63 -24.97
C ARG A 123 11.41 20.31 -24.20
N PRO A 124 11.96 20.23 -22.98
CA PRO A 124 11.91 19.02 -22.15
C PRO A 124 10.59 18.98 -21.35
N ASN A 125 10.08 17.74 -21.12
CA ASN A 125 8.97 17.47 -20.20
C ASN A 125 9.35 16.35 -19.21
N MET A 126 8.69 16.40 -18.05
CA MET A 126 8.75 15.36 -17.04
C MET A 126 7.67 14.30 -17.34
N ALA A 127 8.05 13.02 -17.36
CA ALA A 127 7.06 11.94 -17.38
C ALA A 127 6.19 12.01 -16.13
N GLN A 128 4.86 11.91 -16.30
CA GLN A 128 3.94 11.86 -15.16
C GLN A 128 4.23 10.62 -14.31
N LYS A 129 4.21 10.81 -13.00
CA LYS A 129 4.37 9.75 -12.01
C LYS A 129 3.11 9.62 -11.16
N GLY A 130 3.06 8.60 -10.33
CA GLY A 130 1.98 8.40 -9.39
C GLY A 130 2.44 7.70 -8.12
N THR A 131 1.58 7.68 -7.12
CA THR A 131 1.80 6.99 -5.86
C THR A 131 0.71 5.95 -5.61
N ILE A 132 1.09 4.87 -4.92
CA ILE A 132 0.19 3.79 -4.50
C ILE A 132 0.06 3.88 -2.98
N THR A 133 -1.18 4.04 -2.50
CA THR A 133 -1.50 3.95 -1.07
C THR A 133 -1.99 2.55 -0.75
N VAL A 134 -1.40 1.92 0.25
CA VAL A 134 -1.84 0.63 0.80
C VAL A 134 -2.52 0.88 2.13
N GLU A 135 -3.74 0.38 2.27
CA GLU A 135 -4.52 0.43 3.50
C GLU A 135 -4.58 -0.96 4.13
N LYS A 136 -4.25 -1.04 5.41
CA LYS A 136 -4.22 -2.28 6.18
C LYS A 136 -5.19 -2.24 7.33
N SER A 137 -6.04 -3.26 7.44
CA SER A 137 -6.97 -3.42 8.54
C SER A 137 -7.01 -4.85 9.09
N GLY A 138 -7.52 -5.01 10.29
CA GLY A 138 -7.77 -6.27 10.97
C GLY A 138 -8.37 -6.05 12.35
N GLU A 139 -8.76 -7.12 13.02
CA GLU A 139 -9.32 -7.04 14.37
C GLU A 139 -8.25 -6.81 15.42
N ILE A 140 -8.52 -5.88 16.33
CA ILE A 140 -7.73 -5.63 17.56
C ILE A 140 -8.59 -5.88 18.79
N PHE A 141 -7.97 -6.22 19.93
CA PHE A 141 -8.63 -6.24 21.24
C PHE A 141 -9.02 -4.81 21.62
N SER A 142 -10.29 -4.46 21.36
CA SER A 142 -10.76 -3.07 21.37
C SER A 142 -11.42 -2.65 22.66
N SER A 143 -12.09 -3.59 23.37
CA SER A 143 -12.87 -3.31 24.57
C SER A 143 -13.07 -4.57 25.40
N VAL A 144 -13.62 -4.41 26.59
CA VAL A 144 -14.09 -5.50 27.46
C VAL A 144 -15.56 -5.28 27.78
N ALA A 145 -16.37 -6.30 27.54
CA ALA A 145 -17.74 -6.38 28.04
C ALA A 145 -17.80 -7.26 29.28
N GLY A 146 -18.92 -7.18 29.97
CA GLY A 146 -19.21 -7.97 31.14
C GLY A 146 -19.27 -7.14 32.42
N ASP A 147 -19.92 -7.72 33.40
CA ASP A 147 -20.17 -7.14 34.73
C ASP A 147 -20.17 -8.28 35.77
N LYS A 148 -19.78 -7.95 37.00
CA LYS A 148 -19.89 -8.86 38.15
C LYS A 148 -19.15 -10.20 38.07
N GLY A 149 -17.91 -10.17 37.49
CA GLY A 149 -17.00 -11.29 37.59
C GLY A 149 -16.96 -12.20 36.37
N LEU A 150 -17.67 -11.90 35.30
CA LEU A 150 -17.51 -12.55 33.99
C LEU A 150 -17.11 -11.49 32.96
N TYR A 151 -15.95 -11.64 32.36
CA TYR A 151 -15.35 -10.69 31.42
C TYR A 151 -15.30 -11.30 30.01
N GLN A 152 -15.69 -10.52 29.01
CA GLN A 152 -15.64 -10.94 27.62
C GLN A 152 -14.78 -9.98 26.80
N PRO A 153 -13.69 -10.43 26.15
CA PRO A 153 -12.95 -9.63 25.21
C PRO A 153 -13.81 -9.24 24.01
N ILE A 154 -13.73 -8.00 23.58
CA ILE A 154 -14.38 -7.48 22.37
C ILE A 154 -13.31 -7.12 21.36
N PHE A 155 -13.53 -7.54 20.13
CA PHE A 155 -12.65 -7.23 19.01
C PHE A 155 -13.40 -6.33 18.01
N SER A 156 -12.67 -5.38 17.42
CA SER A 156 -13.18 -4.53 16.34
C SER A 156 -12.09 -4.25 15.30
N VAL A 157 -12.53 -4.01 14.08
CA VAL A 157 -11.63 -3.72 12.97
C VAL A 157 -11.02 -2.34 13.13
N SER A 158 -9.70 -2.26 12.95
CA SER A 158 -8.92 -1.03 13.00
C SER A 158 -7.81 -1.07 11.95
N GLY A 159 -7.20 0.10 11.67
CA GLY A 159 -5.94 0.16 10.93
C GLY A 159 -4.82 -0.55 11.70
N LEU A 160 -3.92 -1.23 10.98
CA LEU A 160 -2.85 -2.01 11.56
C LEU A 160 -1.47 -1.46 11.17
N GLU A 161 -0.64 -1.17 12.18
CA GLU A 161 0.75 -0.76 12.03
C GLU A 161 1.65 -1.98 11.78
N GLY A 162 2.71 -1.80 10.96
CA GLY A 162 3.80 -2.75 10.84
C GLY A 162 3.63 -3.80 9.74
N ALA A 163 2.58 -3.75 8.92
CA ALA A 163 2.51 -4.56 7.72
C ALA A 163 3.52 -4.09 6.68
N VAL A 164 4.30 -4.99 6.11
CA VAL A 164 5.29 -4.69 5.07
C VAL A 164 4.81 -5.24 3.74
N TYR A 165 4.83 -4.38 2.72
CA TYR A 165 4.42 -4.69 1.36
C TYR A 165 5.55 -4.47 0.37
N GLU A 166 5.72 -5.40 -0.57
CA GLU A 166 6.48 -5.19 -1.79
C GLU A 166 5.55 -4.73 -2.92
N ILE A 167 6.02 -3.73 -3.67
CA ILE A 167 5.39 -3.25 -4.90
C ILE A 167 6.31 -3.64 -6.04
N THR A 168 5.83 -4.48 -6.95
CA THR A 168 6.59 -4.99 -8.09
C THR A 168 5.97 -4.52 -9.40
N ALA A 169 6.78 -4.30 -10.43
CA ALA A 169 6.30 -4.03 -11.76
C ALA A 169 5.60 -5.29 -12.33
N ALA A 170 4.32 -5.19 -12.69
CA ALA A 170 3.56 -6.31 -13.25
C ALA A 170 3.81 -6.50 -14.76
N GLU A 171 4.39 -5.50 -15.40
CA GLU A 171 4.83 -5.46 -16.79
C GLU A 171 6.13 -4.65 -16.89
N ASP A 172 6.78 -4.63 -18.06
CA ASP A 172 7.87 -3.69 -18.29
C ASP A 172 7.27 -2.28 -18.30
N ILE A 173 7.77 -1.41 -17.42
CA ILE A 173 7.35 0.00 -17.33
C ILE A 173 8.21 0.81 -18.28
N VAL A 174 7.60 1.29 -19.36
CA VAL A 174 8.30 1.99 -20.44
C VAL A 174 7.66 3.35 -20.67
N THR A 175 8.46 4.42 -20.66
CA THR A 175 8.03 5.77 -21.03
C THR A 175 8.10 5.97 -22.55
N LEU A 176 7.35 6.96 -23.08
CA LEU A 176 7.23 7.18 -24.54
C LEU A 176 8.57 7.43 -25.24
N ASP A 177 9.58 7.92 -24.53
CA ASP A 177 10.94 8.09 -25.03
C ASP A 177 11.69 6.75 -25.26
N GLY A 178 11.02 5.62 -25.04
CA GLY A 178 11.55 4.27 -25.20
C GLY A 178 12.37 3.76 -24.00
N THR A 179 12.44 4.52 -22.92
CA THR A 179 13.22 4.13 -21.74
C THR A 179 12.45 3.13 -20.89
N VAL A 180 13.07 1.98 -20.60
CA VAL A 180 12.58 1.00 -19.61
C VAL A 180 12.90 1.54 -18.22
N ARG A 181 11.88 1.86 -17.44
CA ARG A 181 11.99 2.43 -16.09
C ARG A 181 12.00 1.36 -15.00
N ALA A 182 11.37 0.22 -15.27
CA ALA A 182 11.44 -0.99 -14.46
C ALA A 182 11.11 -2.21 -15.33
N ASN A 183 11.75 -3.34 -15.06
CA ASN A 183 11.44 -4.59 -15.74
C ASN A 183 10.30 -5.33 -15.01
N LYS A 184 9.54 -6.12 -15.75
CA LYS A 184 8.52 -6.99 -15.15
C LYS A 184 9.12 -7.86 -14.05
N GLY A 185 8.47 -7.86 -12.87
CA GLY A 185 8.89 -8.61 -11.68
C GLY A 185 9.90 -7.87 -10.81
N GLU A 186 10.39 -6.71 -11.23
CA GLU A 186 11.30 -5.89 -10.41
C GLU A 186 10.56 -5.27 -9.23
N VAL A 187 11.12 -5.38 -8.02
CA VAL A 187 10.63 -4.67 -6.83
C VAL A 187 10.99 -3.20 -6.96
N VAL A 188 9.98 -2.36 -7.12
CA VAL A 188 10.15 -0.92 -7.32
C VAL A 188 10.08 -0.13 -6.02
N ASP A 189 9.37 -0.66 -5.01
CA ASP A 189 9.31 -0.06 -3.67
C ASP A 189 8.94 -1.11 -2.62
N THR A 190 9.26 -0.80 -1.36
CA THR A 190 8.83 -1.55 -0.18
C THR A 190 8.31 -0.55 0.83
N VAL A 191 7.08 -0.76 1.30
CA VAL A 191 6.39 0.17 2.20
C VAL A 191 5.91 -0.53 3.45
N THR A 192 5.87 0.21 4.57
CA THR A 192 5.41 -0.30 5.87
C THR A 192 4.27 0.56 6.39
N THR A 193 3.18 -0.05 6.84
CA THR A 193 2.03 0.69 7.38
C THR A 193 2.34 1.34 8.71
N GLY A 194 1.88 2.59 8.84
CA GLY A 194 1.94 3.36 10.08
C GLY A 194 0.77 3.03 11.03
N LYS A 195 0.67 3.81 12.12
CA LYS A 195 -0.35 3.64 13.19
C LYS A 195 -1.79 3.73 12.69
N ASP A 196 -2.02 4.46 11.61
CA ASP A 196 -3.32 4.60 10.96
C ASP A 196 -3.66 3.42 10.03
N GLY A 197 -2.73 2.48 9.84
CA GLY A 197 -2.85 1.35 8.93
C GLY A 197 -2.55 1.71 7.47
N THR A 198 -1.96 2.88 7.19
CA THR A 198 -1.68 3.29 5.82
C THR A 198 -0.18 3.32 5.52
N ALA A 199 0.16 3.06 4.25
CA ALA A 199 1.49 3.24 3.69
C ALA A 199 1.38 3.81 2.29
N LYS A 200 2.28 4.73 1.92
CA LYS A 200 2.32 5.36 0.60
C LYS A 200 3.67 5.09 -0.06
N SER A 201 3.64 4.68 -1.33
CA SER A 201 4.86 4.47 -2.11
C SER A 201 5.57 5.80 -2.40
N LYS A 202 6.83 5.72 -2.80
CA LYS A 202 7.48 6.79 -3.55
C LYS A 202 6.73 7.01 -4.88
N GLU A 203 7.10 8.07 -5.58
CA GLU A 203 6.61 8.32 -6.94
C GLU A 203 7.13 7.25 -7.91
N LEU A 204 6.21 6.60 -8.62
CA LEU A 204 6.45 5.55 -9.60
C LEU A 204 5.98 6.03 -10.98
N TYR A 205 6.59 5.50 -12.06
CA TYR A 205 6.12 5.77 -13.42
C TYR A 205 4.76 5.14 -13.68
N LEU A 206 3.99 5.66 -14.63
CA LEU A 206 2.69 5.10 -15.02
C LEU A 206 2.83 3.67 -15.52
N GLY A 207 1.89 2.80 -15.19
CA GLY A 207 1.87 1.39 -15.58
C GLY A 207 1.23 0.50 -14.53
N LYS A 208 1.37 -0.82 -14.71
CA LYS A 208 0.74 -1.82 -13.84
C LYS A 208 1.73 -2.38 -12.83
N TYR A 209 1.24 -2.51 -11.61
CA TYR A 209 2.01 -3.00 -10.47
C TYR A 209 1.25 -4.08 -9.72
N ALA A 210 1.99 -4.92 -9.01
CA ALA A 210 1.47 -5.91 -8.08
C ALA A 210 1.91 -5.54 -6.67
N VAL A 211 0.97 -5.57 -5.72
CA VAL A 211 1.20 -5.29 -4.30
C VAL A 211 0.99 -6.57 -3.52
N LYS A 212 1.98 -6.98 -2.73
CA LYS A 212 1.96 -8.21 -1.93
C LYS A 212 2.47 -7.94 -0.52
N GLU A 213 1.75 -8.46 0.48
CA GLU A 213 2.25 -8.48 1.85
C GLU A 213 3.39 -9.49 2.00
N ILE A 214 4.49 -9.07 2.61
CA ILE A 214 5.64 -9.94 2.92
C ILE A 214 5.84 -10.12 4.42
N THR A 215 5.33 -9.20 5.22
CA THR A 215 5.33 -9.29 6.68
C THR A 215 3.99 -8.83 7.21
N ALA A 216 3.30 -9.70 7.93
CA ALA A 216 2.07 -9.34 8.62
C ALA A 216 2.36 -8.49 9.88
N PRO A 217 1.41 -7.64 10.33
CA PRO A 217 1.50 -6.99 11.63
C PRO A 217 1.62 -8.03 12.75
N TYR A 218 2.27 -7.66 13.85
CA TYR A 218 2.38 -8.54 15.03
C TYR A 218 1.00 -9.02 15.49
N GLY A 219 0.89 -10.33 15.73
CA GLY A 219 -0.36 -10.96 16.13
C GLY A 219 -1.30 -11.35 14.99
N MET A 220 -0.92 -11.07 13.75
CA MET A 220 -1.75 -11.33 12.55
C MET A 220 -1.19 -12.49 11.72
N VAL A 221 -2.09 -13.10 10.95
CA VAL A 221 -1.76 -14.13 9.95
C VAL A 221 -1.43 -13.42 8.62
N LEU A 222 -0.40 -13.88 7.91
CA LEU A 222 0.00 -13.31 6.62
C LEU A 222 -1.14 -13.43 5.60
N ASN A 223 -1.44 -12.32 4.92
CA ASN A 223 -2.34 -12.33 3.77
C ASN A 223 -1.52 -12.53 2.49
N GLU A 224 -1.62 -13.72 1.89
CA GLU A 224 -0.89 -14.09 0.67
C GLU A 224 -1.49 -13.49 -0.62
N GLU A 225 -2.58 -12.73 -0.52
CA GLU A 225 -3.23 -12.13 -1.68
C GLU A 225 -2.30 -11.14 -2.40
N VAL A 226 -2.29 -11.21 -3.72
CA VAL A 226 -1.59 -10.25 -4.57
C VAL A 226 -2.63 -9.33 -5.22
N ARG A 227 -2.53 -8.03 -4.99
CA ARG A 227 -3.40 -7.02 -5.59
C ARG A 227 -2.73 -6.38 -6.79
N SER A 228 -3.46 -6.35 -7.90
CA SER A 228 -3.05 -5.61 -9.11
C SER A 228 -3.55 -4.19 -9.02
N VAL A 229 -2.67 -3.22 -9.24
CA VAL A 229 -2.99 -1.78 -9.27
C VAL A 229 -2.39 -1.15 -10.51
N GLU A 230 -3.01 -0.09 -11.02
CA GLU A 230 -2.55 0.63 -12.20
C GLU A 230 -2.44 2.12 -11.91
N LEU A 231 -1.31 2.72 -12.24
CA LEU A 231 -1.11 4.15 -12.28
C LEU A 231 -1.39 4.62 -13.70
N VAL A 232 -2.52 5.32 -13.86
CA VAL A 232 -2.99 5.81 -15.16
C VAL A 232 -2.72 7.29 -15.34
N TYR A 233 -2.54 7.70 -16.60
CA TYR A 233 -2.39 9.10 -16.93
C TYR A 233 -3.64 9.91 -16.55
N ALA A 234 -3.45 10.94 -15.74
CA ALA A 234 -4.52 11.79 -15.20
C ALA A 234 -4.66 13.13 -15.92
N GLY A 235 -4.01 13.30 -17.09
CA GLY A 235 -3.99 14.55 -17.84
C GLY A 235 -2.74 15.38 -17.57
N GLN A 236 -2.43 16.27 -18.49
CA GLN A 236 -1.16 17.02 -18.52
C GLN A 236 -0.98 18.03 -17.37
N ASN A 237 -2.06 18.38 -16.65
CA ASN A 237 -2.04 19.36 -15.56
C ASN A 237 -1.94 18.70 -14.17
N VAL A 238 -1.78 17.38 -14.12
CA VAL A 238 -1.60 16.62 -12.89
C VAL A 238 -0.14 16.18 -12.78
N ASP A 239 0.56 16.64 -11.75
CA ASP A 239 1.96 16.31 -11.56
C ASP A 239 2.13 14.86 -11.09
N VAL A 240 1.33 14.44 -10.11
CA VAL A 240 1.36 13.10 -9.52
C VAL A 240 -0.06 12.54 -9.43
N THR A 241 -0.31 11.41 -10.08
CA THR A 241 -1.57 10.66 -9.95
C THR A 241 -1.54 9.77 -8.70
N GLU A 242 -2.69 9.32 -8.25
CA GLU A 242 -2.79 8.47 -7.05
C GLU A 242 -3.72 7.30 -7.28
N THR A 243 -3.39 6.15 -6.67
CA THR A 243 -4.27 5.00 -6.57
C THR A 243 -4.13 4.36 -5.20
N ALA A 244 -5.11 3.56 -4.79
CA ALA A 244 -5.11 2.88 -3.51
C ALA A 244 -5.54 1.43 -3.63
N THR A 245 -5.09 0.61 -2.69
CA THR A 245 -5.54 -0.78 -2.51
C THR A 245 -5.60 -1.10 -1.02
N SER A 246 -6.46 -2.04 -0.65
CA SER A 246 -6.67 -2.40 0.75
C SER A 246 -6.52 -3.89 0.99
N PHE A 247 -6.02 -4.24 2.18
CA PHE A 247 -5.86 -5.61 2.64
C PHE A 247 -6.41 -5.77 4.05
N TYR A 248 -6.92 -6.95 4.34
CA TYR A 248 -7.36 -7.35 5.67
C TYR A 248 -6.54 -8.54 6.16
N ASN A 249 -6.09 -8.52 7.43
CA ASN A 249 -5.49 -9.70 8.05
C ASN A 249 -6.40 -10.25 9.14
N GLU A 250 -6.51 -11.57 9.16
CA GLU A 250 -7.04 -12.28 10.30
C GLU A 250 -6.01 -12.24 11.44
N ARG A 251 -6.48 -12.05 12.67
CA ARG A 251 -5.62 -12.20 13.84
C ARG A 251 -5.38 -13.66 14.14
N GLN A 252 -4.24 -13.98 14.72
CA GLN A 252 -3.97 -15.30 15.23
C GLN A 252 -4.94 -15.64 16.37
N ARG A 253 -5.46 -16.86 16.37
CA ARG A 253 -6.42 -17.35 17.36
C ARG A 253 -5.81 -18.43 18.24
N VAL A 254 -6.48 -18.73 19.35
CA VAL A 254 -6.09 -19.81 20.26
C VAL A 254 -7.24 -20.79 20.45
N GLU A 255 -6.93 -22.07 20.49
CA GLU A 255 -7.81 -23.15 20.97
C GLU A 255 -7.23 -23.70 22.26
N ILE A 256 -8.05 -23.76 23.32
CA ILE A 256 -7.65 -24.27 24.64
C ILE A 256 -8.52 -25.49 24.96
N ASP A 257 -7.85 -26.60 25.13
CA ASP A 257 -8.47 -27.88 25.51
C ASP A 257 -7.94 -28.29 26.89
N LEU A 258 -8.71 -29.12 27.61
CA LEU A 258 -8.30 -29.80 28.84
C LEU A 258 -8.87 -31.21 28.90
N ILE A 259 -8.19 -32.06 29.63
CA ILE A 259 -8.60 -33.45 29.85
C ILE A 259 -8.77 -33.68 31.36
N LYS A 260 -9.93 -34.16 31.76
CA LYS A 260 -10.26 -34.51 33.15
C LYS A 260 -10.45 -36.01 33.30
N SER A 261 -9.90 -36.56 34.36
CA SER A 261 -10.12 -37.93 34.75
C SER A 261 -10.54 -37.99 36.23
N LEU A 262 -11.53 -38.80 36.53
CA LEU A 262 -11.96 -39.02 37.90
C LEU A 262 -11.47 -40.39 38.40
N ALA A 263 -11.01 -40.44 39.65
CA ALA A 263 -10.71 -41.71 40.29
C ALA A 263 -11.98 -42.59 40.38
N ILE A 264 -11.83 -43.90 40.20
CA ILE A 264 -12.93 -44.85 40.23
C ILE A 264 -12.80 -45.73 41.47
N ASP A 265 -13.87 -45.87 42.22
CA ASP A 265 -14.02 -46.85 43.28
C ASP A 265 -15.21 -47.76 42.96
N GLU A 266 -14.88 -48.98 42.48
CA GLU A 266 -15.89 -49.95 42.04
C GLU A 266 -16.72 -50.49 43.21
N ALA A 267 -16.12 -50.58 44.42
CA ALA A 267 -16.80 -51.10 45.59
C ALA A 267 -17.95 -50.23 46.06
N TYR A 268 -17.83 -48.92 45.83
CA TYR A 268 -18.84 -47.93 46.19
C TYR A 268 -19.57 -47.35 44.97
N GLY A 269 -19.23 -47.80 43.75
CA GLY A 269 -19.87 -47.34 42.50
C GLY A 269 -19.54 -45.90 42.16
N ILE A 270 -18.45 -45.34 42.64
CA ILE A 270 -18.04 -43.97 42.41
C ILE A 270 -17.27 -43.90 41.07
N GLY A 271 -17.53 -42.87 40.25
CA GLY A 271 -16.83 -42.60 39.01
C GLY A 271 -17.44 -43.25 37.76
N LYS A 272 -18.59 -43.90 37.86
CA LYS A 272 -19.27 -44.63 36.77
C LYS A 272 -20.71 -44.15 36.46
N ASN A 273 -21.21 -43.14 37.20
CA ASN A 273 -22.63 -42.74 37.11
C ASN A 273 -22.80 -41.33 36.49
N GLY A 274 -21.81 -40.88 35.70
CA GLY A 274 -21.88 -39.57 35.09
C GLY A 274 -21.37 -38.40 35.94
N GLU A 275 -20.63 -38.71 37.02
CA GLU A 275 -20.05 -37.70 37.93
C GLU A 275 -19.15 -36.72 37.20
N ILE A 276 -18.64 -37.07 36.03
CA ILE A 276 -17.82 -36.19 35.18
C ILE A 276 -18.57 -34.91 34.74
N PHE A 277 -19.87 -35.00 34.60
CA PHE A 277 -20.71 -33.87 34.20
C PHE A 277 -20.93 -32.81 35.30
N ASP A 278 -20.63 -33.14 36.56
CA ASP A 278 -20.64 -32.21 37.68
C ASP A 278 -19.36 -31.39 37.79
N VAL A 279 -18.35 -31.73 36.98
CA VAL A 279 -17.05 -31.03 36.96
C VAL A 279 -17.12 -29.88 36.00
N THR A 280 -16.73 -28.70 36.48
CA THR A 280 -16.56 -27.51 35.66
C THR A 280 -15.20 -26.84 35.91
N PHE A 281 -14.68 -26.19 34.90
CA PHE A 281 -13.47 -25.38 35.00
C PHE A 281 -13.78 -23.91 34.67
N GLY A 282 -13.10 -22.98 35.35
CA GLY A 282 -13.05 -21.59 34.95
C GLY A 282 -11.80 -21.32 34.13
N LEU A 283 -11.94 -20.54 33.07
CA LEU A 283 -10.85 -19.90 32.37
C LEU A 283 -10.67 -18.48 32.89
N TYR A 284 -9.49 -18.17 33.41
CA TYR A 284 -9.18 -16.90 34.07
C TYR A 284 -8.02 -16.20 33.39
N ALA A 285 -8.00 -14.86 33.41
CA ALA A 285 -6.82 -14.10 33.09
C ALA A 285 -5.77 -14.27 34.23
N ALA A 286 -4.53 -14.63 33.90
CA ALA A 286 -3.47 -14.72 34.89
C ALA A 286 -2.85 -13.37 35.23
N GLU A 287 -3.03 -12.38 34.36
CA GLU A 287 -2.56 -11.01 34.46
C GLU A 287 -3.66 -10.03 34.03
N GLU A 288 -3.46 -8.74 34.29
CA GLU A 288 -4.37 -7.73 33.76
C GLU A 288 -4.18 -7.58 32.25
N LEU A 289 -5.26 -7.72 31.48
CA LEU A 289 -5.28 -7.56 30.03
C LEU A 289 -6.00 -6.26 29.68
N THR A 290 -5.28 -5.33 29.04
CA THR A 290 -5.79 -3.98 28.72
C THR A 290 -6.21 -3.90 27.24
N ALA A 291 -7.47 -3.53 27.00
CA ALA A 291 -8.00 -3.26 25.68
C ALA A 291 -7.60 -1.87 25.16
N ALA A 292 -7.77 -1.63 23.86
CA ALA A 292 -7.40 -0.37 23.22
C ALA A 292 -8.16 0.85 23.77
N ASP A 293 -9.39 0.67 24.29
CA ASP A 293 -10.19 1.72 24.92
C ASP A 293 -9.83 1.95 26.40
N GLY A 294 -8.84 1.21 26.93
CA GLY A 294 -8.38 1.30 28.31
C GLY A 294 -9.16 0.47 29.32
N LYS A 295 -10.21 -0.23 28.91
CA LYS A 295 -10.89 -1.21 29.79
C LYS A 295 -10.03 -2.45 29.95
N THR A 296 -10.16 -3.10 31.11
CA THR A 296 -9.31 -4.23 31.47
C THR A 296 -10.11 -5.47 31.84
N ILE A 297 -9.53 -6.63 31.57
CA ILE A 297 -9.83 -7.87 32.28
C ILE A 297 -8.82 -7.93 33.43
N PRO A 298 -9.24 -7.86 34.71
CA PRO A 298 -8.30 -7.87 35.81
C PRO A 298 -7.62 -9.25 35.95
N ALA A 299 -6.49 -9.27 36.61
CA ALA A 299 -5.90 -10.54 37.06
C ALA A 299 -6.93 -11.34 37.88
N ASP A 300 -6.97 -12.65 37.71
CA ASP A 300 -7.95 -13.57 38.26
C ASP A 300 -9.41 -13.30 37.80
N GLY A 301 -9.61 -12.48 36.76
CA GLY A 301 -10.92 -12.25 36.13
C GLY A 301 -11.39 -13.50 35.37
N LEU A 302 -12.59 -13.98 35.71
CA LEU A 302 -13.23 -15.13 35.02
C LEU A 302 -13.69 -14.72 33.62
N ILE A 303 -13.30 -15.49 32.61
CA ILE A 303 -13.68 -15.25 31.20
C ILE A 303 -14.74 -16.26 30.75
N GLU A 304 -14.63 -17.53 31.15
CA GLU A 304 -15.50 -18.59 30.72
C GLU A 304 -15.60 -19.69 31.77
N VAL A 305 -16.76 -20.35 31.80
CA VAL A 305 -16.95 -21.62 32.54
C VAL A 305 -17.01 -22.75 31.52
N ILE A 306 -16.07 -23.69 31.62
CA ILE A 306 -15.91 -24.81 30.71
C ILE A 306 -16.58 -26.04 31.32
N SER A 307 -17.50 -26.64 30.60
CA SER A 307 -18.15 -27.94 30.91
C SER A 307 -17.41 -29.07 30.19
N LEU A 308 -17.50 -30.26 30.71
CA LEU A 308 -16.87 -31.45 30.16
C LEU A 308 -17.87 -32.34 29.40
N ASP A 309 -17.38 -33.04 28.40
CA ASP A 309 -18.09 -34.13 27.75
C ASP A 309 -17.97 -35.47 28.55
N GLU A 310 -18.60 -36.53 28.08
CA GLU A 310 -18.60 -37.85 28.71
C GLU A 310 -17.22 -38.48 28.80
N SER A 311 -16.28 -38.05 27.96
CA SER A 311 -14.87 -38.53 27.96
C SER A 311 -13.99 -37.70 28.91
N GLY A 312 -14.52 -36.68 29.56
CA GLY A 312 -13.79 -35.75 30.40
C GLY A 312 -13.03 -34.66 29.61
N HIS A 313 -13.32 -34.51 28.34
CA HIS A 313 -12.71 -33.46 27.51
C HIS A 313 -13.50 -32.15 27.65
N GLY A 314 -12.79 -31.07 27.88
CA GLY A 314 -13.32 -29.69 27.92
C GLY A 314 -12.62 -28.80 26.92
N LYS A 315 -13.37 -27.88 26.32
CA LYS A 315 -12.86 -26.91 25.35
C LYS A 315 -13.37 -25.51 25.66
N ALA A 316 -12.47 -24.54 25.71
CA ALA A 316 -12.85 -23.12 25.77
C ALA A 316 -13.32 -22.66 24.39
N ILE A 317 -14.41 -21.87 24.37
CA ILE A 317 -15.01 -21.33 23.15
C ILE A 317 -14.84 -19.80 23.04
N SER A 318 -14.40 -19.14 24.11
CA SER A 318 -14.16 -17.70 24.12
C SER A 318 -13.02 -17.31 23.21
N ASP A 319 -13.24 -16.24 22.47
CA ASP A 319 -12.20 -15.62 21.67
C ASP A 319 -11.31 -14.75 22.56
N LEU A 320 -10.01 -14.95 22.51
CA LEU A 320 -9.06 -14.39 23.46
C LEU A 320 -8.01 -13.49 22.78
N PRO A 321 -7.62 -12.36 23.40
CA PRO A 321 -6.40 -11.65 23.04
C PRO A 321 -5.15 -12.47 23.48
N MET A 322 -4.00 -12.16 22.91
CA MET A 322 -2.74 -12.68 23.42
C MET A 322 -2.52 -12.28 24.86
N GLY A 323 -2.01 -13.19 25.67
CA GLY A 323 -1.80 -12.97 27.09
C GLY A 323 -1.65 -14.26 27.87
N SER A 324 -1.51 -14.12 29.18
CA SER A 324 -1.37 -15.24 30.12
C SER A 324 -2.71 -15.54 30.79
N TYR A 325 -3.08 -16.80 30.78
CA TYR A 325 -4.34 -17.33 31.33
C TYR A 325 -4.03 -18.55 32.20
N TYR A 326 -5.05 -19.03 32.93
CA TYR A 326 -5.04 -20.34 33.56
C TYR A 326 -6.44 -20.93 33.59
N VAL A 327 -6.52 -22.25 33.62
CA VAL A 327 -7.74 -22.97 33.94
C VAL A 327 -7.66 -23.51 35.38
N GLN A 328 -8.78 -23.49 36.10
CA GLN A 328 -8.91 -23.99 37.46
C GLN A 328 -10.26 -24.64 37.63
N GLU A 329 -10.31 -25.76 38.35
CA GLU A 329 -11.55 -26.42 38.67
C GLU A 329 -12.44 -25.54 39.56
N THR A 330 -13.71 -25.35 39.19
CA THR A 330 -14.69 -24.53 39.93
C THR A 330 -15.72 -25.37 40.65
N SER A 331 -16.02 -26.55 40.15
CA SER A 331 -16.90 -27.53 40.82
C SER A 331 -16.53 -28.95 40.48
N THR A 332 -16.91 -29.86 41.33
CA THR A 332 -16.84 -31.31 41.11
C THR A 332 -18.01 -32.02 41.82
N ASN A 333 -18.16 -33.33 41.57
CA ASN A 333 -19.14 -34.13 42.28
C ASN A 333 -18.79 -34.28 43.76
N SER A 334 -19.79 -34.41 44.63
CA SER A 334 -19.59 -34.47 46.10
C SER A 334 -18.75 -35.63 46.59
N ALA A 335 -18.50 -36.63 45.76
CA ALA A 335 -17.59 -37.77 46.07
C ALA A 335 -16.13 -37.44 45.97
N TYR A 336 -15.77 -36.26 45.41
CA TYR A 336 -14.42 -35.84 45.11
C TYR A 336 -14.02 -34.53 45.80
N ILE A 337 -12.68 -34.33 45.92
CA ILE A 337 -12.13 -33.08 46.41
C ILE A 337 -11.91 -32.13 45.24
N VAL A 338 -12.48 -30.90 45.31
CA VAL A 338 -12.20 -29.86 44.31
C VAL A 338 -10.74 -29.49 44.38
N SER A 339 -10.10 -29.42 43.20
CA SER A 339 -8.69 -29.01 43.10
C SER A 339 -8.59 -27.50 43.04
N ASP A 340 -7.71 -26.89 43.83
CA ASP A 340 -7.37 -25.46 43.78
C ASP A 340 -6.16 -25.16 42.87
N ALA A 341 -5.64 -26.17 42.17
CA ALA A 341 -4.53 -26.02 41.27
C ALA A 341 -4.88 -25.12 40.06
N LYS A 342 -3.98 -24.22 39.71
CA LYS A 342 -4.04 -23.38 38.54
C LYS A 342 -3.14 -23.99 37.45
N TYR A 343 -3.72 -24.27 36.27
CA TYR A 343 -3.02 -24.83 35.13
C TYR A 343 -2.77 -23.69 34.10
N PRO A 344 -1.50 -23.26 33.91
CA PRO A 344 -1.20 -22.14 33.02
C PRO A 344 -1.52 -22.40 31.58
N VAL A 345 -2.01 -21.37 30.88
CA VAL A 345 -2.27 -21.35 29.45
C VAL A 345 -1.71 -20.02 28.93
N ILE A 346 -0.67 -20.06 28.10
CA ILE A 346 0.00 -18.88 27.60
C ILE A 346 -0.24 -18.77 26.10
N PHE A 347 -0.96 -17.73 25.69
CA PHE A 347 -1.22 -17.43 24.28
C PHE A 347 -0.25 -16.36 23.81
N GLU A 348 0.84 -16.78 23.18
CA GLU A 348 1.86 -15.94 22.56
C GLU A 348 1.80 -16.05 21.03
N TYR A 349 2.30 -15.02 20.36
CA TYR A 349 2.37 -15.00 18.90
C TYR A 349 3.31 -16.09 18.37
N ALA A 350 2.76 -17.01 17.57
CA ALA A 350 3.49 -18.15 17.01
C ALA A 350 4.02 -17.90 15.58
N GLY A 351 4.04 -16.62 15.13
CA GLY A 351 4.46 -16.25 13.77
C GLY A 351 3.30 -16.14 12.79
N GLN A 352 3.56 -15.45 11.68
CA GLN A 352 2.53 -15.05 10.69
C GLN A 352 1.95 -16.23 9.87
N ASP A 353 2.60 -17.41 9.91
CA ASP A 353 2.17 -18.60 9.16
C ASP A 353 1.26 -19.52 9.98
N THR A 354 0.99 -19.16 11.24
CA THR A 354 0.14 -19.94 12.16
C THR A 354 -1.20 -19.23 12.35
N GLU A 355 -2.29 -19.84 11.89
CA GLU A 355 -3.65 -19.31 12.07
C GLU A 355 -4.16 -19.50 13.50
N THR A 356 -3.92 -20.70 14.07
CA THR A 356 -4.44 -21.07 15.38
C THR A 356 -3.37 -21.76 16.22
N VAL A 357 -3.14 -21.22 17.42
CA VAL A 357 -2.30 -21.84 18.46
C VAL A 357 -3.18 -22.82 19.25
N ARG A 358 -2.73 -24.07 19.38
CA ARG A 358 -3.45 -25.09 20.14
C ARG A 358 -2.71 -25.38 21.43
N ILE A 359 -3.43 -25.27 22.55
CA ILE A 359 -2.90 -25.46 23.90
C ILE A 359 -3.79 -26.47 24.62
N ILE A 360 -3.18 -27.52 25.19
CA ILE A 360 -3.87 -28.42 26.08
C ILE A 360 -3.34 -28.15 27.50
N ALA A 361 -4.25 -27.76 28.39
CA ALA A 361 -3.89 -27.47 29.78
C ALA A 361 -3.21 -28.67 30.48
N ASN A 362 -2.40 -28.40 31.50
CA ASN A 362 -1.62 -29.40 32.21
C ASN A 362 -0.67 -30.19 31.29
N GLU A 363 -0.02 -29.52 30.33
CA GLU A 363 0.93 -30.14 29.39
C GLU A 363 0.38 -31.36 28.63
N GLY A 364 -0.95 -31.42 28.47
CA GLY A 364 -1.66 -32.52 27.81
C GLY A 364 -1.97 -33.71 28.71
N GLU A 365 -1.54 -33.70 29.99
CA GLU A 365 -1.87 -34.70 30.96
C GLU A 365 -3.26 -34.53 31.57
N ALA A 366 -3.93 -35.62 31.92
CA ALA A 366 -5.25 -35.55 32.55
C ALA A 366 -5.17 -34.93 33.94
N ILE A 367 -6.06 -33.97 34.20
CA ILE A 367 -6.27 -33.39 35.53
C ILE A 367 -7.11 -34.39 36.34
N THR A 368 -6.64 -34.79 37.53
CA THR A 368 -7.27 -35.82 38.35
C THR A 368 -7.83 -35.28 39.65
N ASN A 369 -8.90 -35.93 40.16
CA ASN A 369 -9.41 -35.67 41.52
C ASN A 369 -9.38 -36.96 42.35
N ASP A 370 -9.07 -36.78 43.62
CA ASP A 370 -9.12 -37.86 44.61
C ASP A 370 -10.53 -38.01 45.22
N ILE A 371 -10.88 -39.25 45.53
CA ILE A 371 -12.13 -39.57 46.21
C ILE A 371 -12.05 -39.16 47.70
N ILE A 372 -13.15 -38.60 48.23
CA ILE A 372 -13.30 -38.32 49.64
C ILE A 372 -13.63 -39.62 50.39
N TYR A 373 -12.69 -40.12 51.20
CA TYR A 373 -12.96 -41.20 52.11
C TYR A 373 -13.22 -40.65 53.50
N GLY A 374 -14.44 -40.91 54.02
CA GLY A 374 -14.79 -40.56 55.38
C GLY A 374 -14.03 -41.44 56.39
N SER A 375 -13.38 -40.88 57.38
CA SER A 375 -12.93 -41.63 58.57
C SER A 375 -14.10 -41.83 59.48
N VAL A 376 -14.50 -43.08 59.67
CA VAL A 376 -15.46 -43.45 60.78
C VAL A 376 -14.63 -43.45 62.05
N SER A 377 -14.86 -42.46 62.94
CA SER A 377 -14.33 -42.45 64.27
C SER A 377 -15.28 -43.12 65.26
#